data_96ec5ac864721d7ceb69a0501d3141e4
#
_entry.id   96ec5ac864721d7ceb69a0501d3141e4
#
_cell.length_a   1.000
_cell.length_b   1.000
_cell.length_c   1.000
_cell.angle_alpha   90.00
_cell.angle_beta   90.00
_cell.angle_gamma   90.00
#
_symmetry.space_group_name_H-M   'P 1'
#
loop_
_entity.id
_entity.type
_entity.pdbx_description
1 polymer ?
#
loop_
_entity_poly.entity_id
_entity_poly.type
_entity_poly.pdbx_seq_one_letter_code
_entity_poly.pdbx_strand_id
1 'polypeptide(L)'
;DYTEVNKILGESLELHANALPSMFDNQMAVLSPEQYQATLYYATIDILVAQYRNQIIGASVVELKYNPPTTLAPLSYTAYIQYFGVKKGFQNYGVGKGLFSATKQWAVQKGANDLQLTVWAFNEKARAFYESLGLENLSYLMTTSLQP
;
A
#
# COMPACT_ATOMS: atom_id res chain seq x y z
N ASP A 1 -8.85 -16.33 1.22
CA ASP A 1 -8.58 -14.90 1.12
C ASP A 1 -7.13 -14.54 1.39
N TYR A 2 -6.50 -15.12 2.44
CA TYR A 2 -5.07 -14.93 2.71
C TYR A 2 -4.21 -15.23 1.49
N THR A 3 -4.41 -16.38 0.86
CA THR A 3 -3.62 -16.81 -0.30
C THR A 3 -3.79 -15.89 -1.49
N GLU A 4 -5.01 -15.47 -1.79
CA GLU A 4 -5.29 -14.57 -2.90
C GLU A 4 -4.71 -13.17 -2.66
N VAL A 5 -4.85 -12.64 -1.44
CA VAL A 5 -4.28 -11.34 -1.06
C VAL A 5 -2.77 -11.37 -1.21
N ASN A 6 -2.09 -12.37 -0.64
CA ASN A 6 -0.63 -12.47 -0.75
C ASN A 6 -0.15 -12.68 -2.17
N LYS A 7 -0.92 -13.36 -3.01
CA LYS A 7 -0.57 -13.51 -4.42
C LYS A 7 -0.55 -12.15 -5.14
N ILE A 8 -1.56 -11.34 -4.90
CA ILE A 8 -1.63 -9.99 -5.50
C ILE A 8 -0.49 -9.11 -5.00
N LEU A 9 -0.24 -9.09 -3.70
CA LEU A 9 0.84 -8.31 -3.11
C LEU A 9 2.22 -8.86 -3.51
N GLY A 10 2.32 -10.17 -3.72
CA GLY A 10 3.54 -10.83 -4.21
C GLY A 10 3.90 -10.42 -5.64
N GLU A 11 2.93 -10.14 -6.48
CA GLU A 11 3.20 -9.63 -7.84
C GLU A 11 3.92 -8.26 -7.77
N SER A 12 3.54 -7.41 -6.83
CA SER A 12 4.24 -6.14 -6.59
C SER A 12 5.64 -6.37 -6.01
N LEU A 13 5.79 -7.30 -5.06
CA LEU A 13 7.09 -7.64 -4.48
C LEU A 13 8.04 -8.18 -5.54
N GLU A 14 7.55 -9.01 -6.46
CA GLU A 14 8.37 -9.51 -7.57
C GLU A 14 8.94 -8.37 -8.42
N LEU A 15 8.11 -7.37 -8.73
CA LEU A 15 8.55 -6.19 -9.46
C LEU A 15 9.67 -5.45 -8.71
N HIS A 16 9.52 -5.28 -7.39
CA HIS A 16 10.52 -4.63 -6.55
C HIS A 16 11.82 -5.46 -6.44
N ALA A 17 11.70 -6.78 -6.27
CA ALA A 17 12.85 -7.67 -6.19
C ALA A 17 13.64 -7.70 -7.49
N ASN A 18 12.97 -7.65 -8.64
CA ASN A 18 13.62 -7.60 -9.95
C ASN A 18 14.37 -6.28 -10.17
N ALA A 19 13.82 -5.16 -9.70
CA ALA A 19 14.44 -3.85 -9.83
C ALA A 19 15.56 -3.61 -8.79
N LEU A 20 15.37 -4.10 -7.57
CA LEU A 20 16.27 -3.88 -6.43
C LEU A 20 16.53 -5.19 -5.69
N PRO A 21 17.25 -6.16 -6.30
CA PRO A 21 17.40 -7.50 -5.73
C PRO A 21 18.17 -7.54 -4.43
N SER A 22 18.98 -6.52 -4.13
CA SER A 22 19.70 -6.42 -2.86
C SER A 22 18.81 -5.99 -1.68
N MET A 23 17.61 -5.50 -1.94
CA MET A 23 16.70 -4.95 -0.94
C MET A 23 15.44 -5.78 -0.76
N PHE A 24 15.05 -6.59 -1.75
CA PHE A 24 13.79 -7.34 -1.74
C PHE A 24 14.01 -8.80 -2.09
N ASP A 25 13.35 -9.67 -1.34
CA ASP A 25 13.31 -11.11 -1.58
C ASP A 25 11.87 -11.52 -1.95
N ASN A 26 11.69 -12.03 -3.17
CA ASN A 26 10.38 -12.42 -3.68
C ASN A 26 9.95 -13.86 -3.30
N GLN A 27 10.77 -14.55 -2.53
CA GLN A 27 10.45 -15.91 -2.09
C GLN A 27 9.60 -15.95 -0.82
N MET A 28 9.52 -14.83 -0.12
CA MET A 28 8.74 -14.73 1.11
C MET A 28 7.35 -14.15 0.84
N ALA A 29 6.38 -14.56 1.63
CA ALA A 29 5.06 -13.94 1.60
C ALA A 29 5.15 -12.48 2.07
N VAL A 30 4.43 -11.58 1.42
CA VAL A 30 4.37 -10.15 1.81
C VAL A 30 3.80 -10.01 3.22
N LEU A 31 2.73 -10.76 3.50
CA LEU A 31 2.18 -10.88 4.85
C LEU A 31 2.33 -12.32 5.31
N SER A 32 2.93 -12.54 6.49
CA SER A 32 2.89 -13.85 7.12
C SER A 32 1.46 -14.17 7.59
N PRO A 33 1.13 -15.46 7.84
CA PRO A 33 -0.18 -15.79 8.43
C PRO A 33 -0.46 -15.03 9.71
N GLU A 34 0.55 -14.85 10.57
CA GLU A 34 0.44 -14.12 11.83
C GLU A 34 0.17 -12.64 11.60
N GLN A 35 0.86 -12.01 10.65
CA GLN A 35 0.64 -10.61 10.27
C GLN A 35 -0.76 -10.41 9.70
N TYR A 36 -1.22 -11.33 8.87
CA TYR A 36 -2.57 -11.27 8.29
C TYR A 36 -3.63 -11.35 9.41
N GLN A 37 -3.47 -12.28 10.36
CA GLN A 37 -4.39 -12.40 11.49
C GLN A 37 -4.35 -11.15 12.37
N ALA A 38 -3.18 -10.60 12.64
CA ALA A 38 -3.04 -9.37 13.41
C ALA A 38 -3.76 -8.20 12.71
N THR A 39 -3.65 -8.10 11.40
CA THR A 39 -4.35 -7.08 10.60
C THR A 39 -5.86 -7.17 10.78
N LEU A 40 -6.41 -8.38 10.79
CA LEU A 40 -7.85 -8.59 11.01
C LEU A 40 -8.30 -8.32 12.45
N TYR A 41 -7.37 -8.41 13.40
CA TYR A 41 -7.66 -8.23 14.82
C TYR A 41 -7.68 -6.76 15.24
N TYR A 42 -6.75 -5.94 14.76
CA TYR A 42 -6.61 -4.55 15.19
C TYR A 42 -7.54 -3.63 14.40
N ALA A 43 -8.30 -2.80 15.14
CA ALA A 43 -9.25 -1.84 14.55
C ALA A 43 -8.58 -0.70 13.77
N THR A 44 -7.26 -0.52 13.92
CA THR A 44 -6.49 0.53 13.23
C THR A 44 -5.93 0.09 11.89
N ILE A 45 -6.08 -1.19 11.53
CA ILE A 45 -5.57 -1.73 10.27
C ILE A 45 -6.70 -2.50 9.60
N ASP A 46 -6.85 -2.33 8.30
CA ASP A 46 -7.80 -3.09 7.50
C ASP A 46 -7.19 -3.53 6.17
N ILE A 47 -7.75 -4.59 5.63
CA ILE A 47 -7.48 -5.05 4.27
C ILE A 47 -8.76 -4.85 3.45
N LEU A 48 -8.71 -3.92 2.50
CA LEU A 48 -9.79 -3.72 1.55
C LEU A 48 -9.48 -4.55 0.31
N VAL A 49 -10.50 -5.20 -0.23
CA VAL A 49 -10.33 -6.03 -1.41
C VAL A 49 -11.31 -5.61 -2.51
N ALA A 50 -10.86 -5.70 -3.75
CA ALA A 50 -11.71 -5.63 -4.92
C ALA A 50 -12.03 -7.05 -5.36
N GLN A 51 -13.30 -7.34 -5.59
CA GLN A 51 -13.77 -8.68 -5.95
C GLN A 51 -14.53 -8.64 -7.27
N TYR A 52 -14.30 -9.63 -8.10
CA TYR A 52 -15.01 -9.82 -9.36
C TYR A 52 -15.32 -11.31 -9.53
N ARG A 53 -16.63 -11.64 -9.67
CA ARG A 53 -17.10 -13.04 -9.85
C ARG A 53 -16.50 -13.99 -8.83
N ASN A 54 -16.60 -13.65 -7.53
CA ASN A 54 -16.08 -14.44 -6.41
C ASN A 54 -14.54 -14.58 -6.39
N GLN A 55 -13.82 -13.79 -7.17
CA GLN A 55 -12.36 -13.77 -7.20
C GLN A 55 -11.85 -12.43 -6.67
N ILE A 56 -10.87 -12.46 -5.79
CA ILE A 56 -10.17 -11.25 -5.33
C ILE A 56 -9.20 -10.82 -6.44
N ILE A 57 -9.35 -9.60 -6.91
CA ILE A 57 -8.57 -9.03 -8.01
C ILE A 57 -7.77 -7.81 -7.60
N GLY A 58 -7.94 -7.32 -6.39
CA GLY A 58 -7.17 -6.20 -5.85
C GLY A 58 -7.18 -6.22 -4.34
N ALA A 59 -6.14 -5.64 -3.73
CA ALA A 59 -6.02 -5.55 -2.28
C ALA A 59 -5.31 -4.26 -1.88
N SER A 60 -5.79 -3.66 -0.78
CA SER A 60 -5.18 -2.49 -0.14
C SER A 60 -5.07 -2.78 1.35
N VAL A 61 -3.86 -2.71 1.89
CA VAL A 61 -3.64 -2.83 3.34
C VAL A 61 -3.37 -1.42 3.85
N VAL A 62 -4.24 -0.93 4.73
CA VAL A 62 -4.21 0.45 5.21
C VAL A 62 -4.23 0.48 6.74
N GLU A 63 -3.44 1.39 7.31
CA GLU A 63 -3.29 1.57 8.74
C GLU A 63 -3.55 3.02 9.12
N LEU A 64 -4.30 3.22 10.20
CA LEU A 64 -4.44 4.54 10.82
C LEU A 64 -3.29 4.77 11.80
N LYS A 65 -2.41 5.71 11.47
CA LYS A 65 -1.26 6.09 12.31
C LYS A 65 -1.58 7.32 13.14
N TYR A 66 -1.28 7.25 14.42
CA TYR A 66 -1.36 8.38 15.33
C TYR A 66 -0.05 9.18 15.29
N ASN A 67 -0.17 10.46 15.01
CA ASN A 67 0.95 11.40 15.03
C ASN A 67 0.81 12.29 16.27
N PRO A 68 1.62 12.06 17.33
CA PRO A 68 1.52 12.86 18.54
C PRO A 68 1.86 14.32 18.26
N PRO A 69 1.33 15.27 19.06
CA PRO A 69 1.65 16.66 18.88
C PRO A 69 3.13 16.93 19.17
N THR A 70 3.71 17.84 18.41
CA THR A 70 5.09 18.32 18.59
C THR A 70 5.07 19.85 18.70
N THR A 71 6.25 20.45 18.94
CA THR A 71 6.38 21.90 18.89
C THR A 71 6.16 22.47 17.48
N LEU A 72 6.26 21.63 16.45
CA LEU A 72 6.15 22.03 15.04
C LEU A 72 4.79 21.67 14.42
N ALA A 73 4.05 20.75 15.02
CA ALA A 73 2.81 20.25 14.43
C ALA A 73 1.81 19.82 15.49
N PRO A 74 0.50 20.08 15.28
CA PRO A 74 -0.54 19.55 16.17
C PRO A 74 -0.70 18.04 15.99
N LEU A 75 -1.41 17.43 16.95
CA LEU A 75 -1.86 16.04 16.84
C LEU A 75 -2.60 15.81 15.53
N SER A 76 -2.32 14.70 14.87
CA SER A 76 -3.03 14.30 13.66
C SER A 76 -3.07 12.78 13.51
N TYR A 77 -3.86 12.33 12.54
CA TYR A 77 -3.92 10.92 12.14
C TYR A 77 -3.66 10.80 10.66
N THR A 78 -2.81 9.86 10.28
CA THR A 78 -2.48 9.55 8.88
C THR A 78 -2.99 8.17 8.53
N ALA A 79 -3.77 8.06 7.46
CA ALA A 79 -4.06 6.77 6.84
C ALA A 79 -2.86 6.41 5.95
N TYR A 80 -2.15 5.35 6.28
CA TYR A 80 -0.97 4.91 5.54
C TYR A 80 -1.26 3.62 4.82
N ILE A 81 -1.16 3.64 3.49
CA ILE A 81 -1.29 2.44 2.67
C ILE A 81 0.04 1.69 2.73
N GLN A 82 0.04 0.54 3.40
CA GLN A 82 1.22 -0.32 3.52
C GLN A 82 1.47 -1.10 2.23
N TYR A 83 0.39 -1.61 1.63
CA TYR A 83 0.45 -2.42 0.41
C TYR A 83 -0.78 -2.10 -0.45
N PHE A 84 -0.57 -2.11 -1.77
CA PHE A 84 -1.62 -1.86 -2.74
C PHE A 84 -1.30 -2.59 -4.03
N GLY A 85 -2.24 -3.34 -4.54
CA GLY A 85 -2.02 -4.07 -5.78
C GLY A 85 -3.31 -4.48 -6.48
N VAL A 86 -3.21 -4.60 -7.80
CA VAL A 86 -4.27 -5.14 -8.66
C VAL A 86 -3.68 -6.34 -9.40
N LYS A 87 -4.42 -7.43 -9.42
CA LYS A 87 -4.00 -8.68 -10.06
C LYS A 87 -3.68 -8.46 -11.53
N LYS A 88 -2.62 -9.12 -12.02
CA LYS A 88 -2.29 -9.15 -13.44
C LYS A 88 -3.50 -9.62 -14.25
N GLY A 89 -3.75 -8.97 -15.40
CA GLY A 89 -4.92 -9.22 -16.22
C GLY A 89 -6.15 -8.38 -15.87
N PHE A 90 -6.17 -7.77 -14.68
CA PHE A 90 -7.25 -6.87 -14.25
C PHE A 90 -6.80 -5.42 -14.13
N GLN A 91 -5.56 -5.12 -14.50
CA GLN A 91 -5.04 -3.76 -14.53
C GLN A 91 -5.61 -2.99 -15.72
N ASN A 92 -5.66 -1.65 -15.60
CA ASN A 92 -6.18 -0.72 -16.63
C ASN A 92 -7.69 -0.83 -16.89
N TYR A 93 -8.46 -1.41 -15.97
CA TYR A 93 -9.93 -1.50 -16.04
C TYR A 93 -10.62 -0.70 -14.94
N GLY A 94 -9.89 0.19 -14.26
CA GLY A 94 -10.45 1.02 -13.19
C GLY A 94 -10.52 0.36 -11.83
N VAL A 95 -10.00 -0.86 -11.67
CA VAL A 95 -10.00 -1.58 -10.38
C VAL A 95 -9.16 -0.83 -9.34
N GLY A 96 -7.96 -0.41 -9.72
CA GLY A 96 -7.07 0.35 -8.81
C GLY A 96 -7.69 1.67 -8.39
N LYS A 97 -8.31 2.39 -9.31
CA LYS A 97 -8.99 3.66 -9.01
C LYS A 97 -10.15 3.45 -8.02
N GLY A 98 -10.96 2.42 -8.23
CA GLY A 98 -12.07 2.09 -7.34
C GLY A 98 -11.60 1.66 -5.96
N LEU A 99 -10.57 0.82 -5.91
CA LEU A 99 -9.96 0.36 -4.65
C LEU A 99 -9.34 1.53 -3.87
N PHE A 100 -8.65 2.43 -4.55
CA PHE A 100 -8.10 3.64 -3.94
C PHE A 100 -9.20 4.55 -3.40
N SER A 101 -10.28 4.73 -4.14
CA SER A 101 -11.44 5.52 -3.69
C SER A 101 -12.05 4.93 -2.41
N ALA A 102 -12.21 3.60 -2.34
CA ALA A 102 -12.69 2.92 -1.15
C ALA A 102 -11.72 3.10 0.04
N THR A 103 -10.42 3.07 -0.22
CA THR A 103 -9.40 3.30 0.80
C THR A 103 -9.46 4.73 1.35
N LYS A 104 -9.68 5.72 0.48
CA LYS A 104 -9.90 7.11 0.90
C LYS A 104 -11.15 7.26 1.78
N GLN A 105 -12.23 6.59 1.41
CA GLN A 105 -13.45 6.61 2.22
C GLN A 105 -13.22 5.99 3.59
N TRP A 106 -12.49 4.87 3.64
CA TRP A 106 -12.09 4.25 4.90
C TRP A 106 -11.30 5.24 5.77
N ALA A 107 -10.33 5.95 5.18
CA ALA A 107 -9.51 6.93 5.88
C ALA A 107 -10.35 8.06 6.48
N VAL A 108 -11.29 8.60 5.71
CA VAL A 108 -12.21 9.63 6.18
C VAL A 108 -13.07 9.13 7.35
N GLN A 109 -13.61 7.92 7.23
CA GLN A 109 -14.45 7.32 8.28
C GLN A 109 -13.66 7.07 9.57
N LYS A 110 -12.37 6.79 9.47
CA LYS A 110 -11.49 6.59 10.63
C LYS A 110 -10.97 7.91 11.22
N GLY A 111 -11.28 9.04 10.63
CA GLY A 111 -10.87 10.34 11.14
C GLY A 111 -9.45 10.74 10.75
N ALA A 112 -8.90 10.17 9.68
CA ALA A 112 -7.59 10.56 9.19
C ALA A 112 -7.60 12.00 8.64
N ASN A 113 -6.53 12.73 8.88
CA ASN A 113 -6.31 14.07 8.35
C ASN A 113 -5.72 14.04 6.94
N ASP A 114 -4.92 13.03 6.65
CA ASP A 114 -4.30 12.81 5.35
C ASP A 114 -4.15 11.33 5.04
N LEU A 115 -3.81 11.03 3.79
CA LEU A 115 -3.51 9.68 3.33
C LEU A 115 -2.14 9.70 2.67
N GLN A 116 -1.29 8.77 3.07
CA GLN A 116 0.08 8.67 2.59
C GLN A 116 0.39 7.25 2.12
N LEU A 117 1.33 7.16 1.21
CA LEU A 117 1.95 5.89 0.78
C LEU A 117 3.37 6.17 0.31
N THR A 118 4.16 5.13 0.19
CA THR A 118 5.51 5.22 -0.35
C THR A 118 5.55 4.53 -1.72
N VAL A 119 6.09 5.22 -2.71
CA VAL A 119 6.34 4.68 -4.04
C VAL A 119 7.85 4.70 -4.29
N TRP A 120 8.40 3.56 -4.69
CA TRP A 120 9.81 3.49 -5.04
C TRP A 120 10.09 4.25 -6.34
N ALA A 121 11.22 4.97 -6.37
CA ALA A 121 11.56 5.88 -7.47
C ALA A 121 11.58 5.20 -8.85
N PHE A 122 11.95 3.92 -8.91
CA PHE A 122 11.97 3.17 -10.17
C PHE A 122 10.57 2.87 -10.74
N ASN A 123 9.54 2.90 -9.88
CA ASN A 123 8.18 2.48 -10.25
C ASN A 123 7.41 3.65 -10.86
N GLU A 124 7.78 4.01 -12.09
CA GLU A 124 7.17 5.14 -12.80
C GLU A 124 5.68 4.95 -13.05
N LYS A 125 5.26 3.70 -13.30
CA LYS A 125 3.85 3.37 -13.55
C LYS A 125 3.00 3.64 -12.31
N ALA A 126 3.46 3.21 -11.14
CA ALA A 126 2.76 3.48 -9.87
C ALA A 126 2.74 4.98 -9.56
N ARG A 127 3.86 5.67 -9.76
CA ARG A 127 3.93 7.12 -9.56
C ARG A 127 2.91 7.85 -10.41
N ALA A 128 2.87 7.55 -11.71
CA ALA A 128 1.91 8.15 -12.63
C ALA A 128 0.46 7.88 -12.21
N PHE A 129 0.19 6.66 -11.75
CA PHE A 129 -1.13 6.27 -11.27
C PHE A 129 -1.56 7.13 -10.08
N TYR A 130 -0.72 7.23 -9.04
CA TYR A 130 -1.06 8.01 -7.85
C TYR A 130 -1.11 9.51 -8.13
N GLU A 131 -0.24 10.04 -8.96
CA GLU A 131 -0.29 11.44 -9.38
C GLU A 131 -1.60 11.74 -10.12
N SER A 132 -2.07 10.82 -10.95
CA SER A 132 -3.36 10.96 -11.65
C SER A 132 -4.55 11.01 -10.69
N LEU A 133 -4.40 10.47 -9.48
CA LEU A 133 -5.42 10.51 -8.43
C LEU A 133 -5.29 11.72 -7.51
N GLY A 134 -4.34 12.61 -7.77
CA GLY A 134 -4.16 13.85 -7.03
C GLY A 134 -3.15 13.77 -5.90
N LEU A 135 -2.37 12.68 -5.77
CA LEU A 135 -1.30 12.62 -4.77
C LEU A 135 -0.12 13.48 -5.20
N GLU A 136 0.50 14.11 -4.23
CA GLU A 136 1.66 14.96 -4.40
C GLU A 136 2.88 14.34 -3.73
N ASN A 137 4.07 14.65 -4.26
CA ASN A 137 5.33 14.19 -3.68
C ASN A 137 5.62 14.98 -2.41
N LEU A 138 5.70 14.30 -1.27
CA LEU A 138 5.92 14.91 0.03
C LEU A 138 7.41 15.01 0.37
N SER A 139 8.17 13.98 0.06
CA SER A 139 9.61 13.93 0.38
C SER A 139 10.34 12.96 -0.54
N TYR A 140 11.66 13.05 -0.53
CA TYR A 140 12.55 12.12 -1.23
C TYR A 140 13.51 11.48 -0.24
N LEU A 141 13.46 10.16 -0.13
CA LEU A 141 14.46 9.38 0.62
C LEU A 141 15.62 9.08 -0.30
N MET A 142 16.79 9.55 0.06
CA MET A 142 18.00 9.41 -0.74
C MET A 142 19.01 8.52 -0.03
N THR A 143 19.79 7.76 -0.78
CA THR A 143 20.79 6.86 -0.23
C THR A 143 22.06 6.85 -1.08
N THR A 144 23.17 6.52 -0.47
CA THR A 144 24.41 6.14 -1.16
C THR A 144 25.01 4.92 -0.46
N SER A 145 25.60 4.01 -1.24
CA SER A 145 26.27 2.86 -0.67
C SER A 145 27.61 3.29 -0.03
N LEU A 146 27.87 2.77 1.17
CA LEU A 146 29.17 2.93 1.84
C LEU A 146 30.02 1.66 1.70
N GLN A 147 29.53 0.66 0.99
CA GLN A 147 30.28 -0.55 0.67
C GLN A 147 31.15 -0.31 -0.57
N PRO A 148 32.43 -0.78 -0.57
CA PRO A 148 33.31 -0.66 -1.73
C PRO A 148 32.84 -1.46 -2.93
#